data_78d907309b9abeae01d66b055badde95
#
_entry.id   78d907309b9abeae01d66b055badde95
#
_cell.length_a   1.000
_cell.length_b   1.000
_cell.length_c   1.000
_cell.angle_alpha   90.00
_cell.angle_beta   90.00
_cell.angle_gamma   90.00
#
_symmetry.space_group_name_H-M   'P 1'
#
loop_
_entity.id
_entity.type
_entity.pdbx_description
1 polymer ?
#
loop_
_entity_poly.entity_id
_entity_poly.type
_entity_poly.pdbx_seq_one_letter_code
_entity_poly.pdbx_strand_id
1 'polypeptide(L)'
;MKFGSFELDVRLRELRTGSTRVRLQEQPFEILRLMLERPGDVVTREELRQRLWPAGTYVDFEHSLNAAVKRLRAALGDDAENPRFVETLPRRGYRFIARLDAAPLPMPASTAPARPRLAVLPFANLSEDPGQEYFSDGLTEEMILQLGSVSRGRLGVLARWSSMVFKGSTRRAREVGEILGVDYLVEGSVRREGDRVRITARLVETASETHLWSDAYERELTDCLAVQTDVAARIARSLAMELTPLPERPAACDALAYQTYLKGRYYWNKPFDEGVNEAIAYYERALALSPSFGVAHAAMARAQVCLGEYYHVLPRQALREADASASRALALDATLYEAHVARADVRRMHDLDWAAAETSYTEAIAHNPSYEAAHRAYGMMLSVRGRHAEAIRASERACELDPLCLVVGTTAA
;
A
#
# COMPACT_ATOMS: atom_id res chain seq x y z
N MET A 1 -19.16 0.43 -10.58
CA MET A 1 -18.34 1.64 -10.70
C MET A 1 -19.19 2.85 -10.31
N LYS A 2 -18.77 3.65 -9.32
CA LYS A 2 -19.54 4.83 -8.86
C LYS A 2 -18.81 6.12 -9.25
N PHE A 3 -19.59 7.13 -9.63
CA PHE A 3 -19.07 8.45 -9.99
C PHE A 3 -20.18 9.52 -9.83
N GLY A 4 -19.92 10.53 -9.06
CA GLY A 4 -20.93 11.54 -8.72
C GLY A 4 -22.17 10.89 -8.11
N SER A 5 -23.35 11.11 -8.68
CA SER A 5 -24.60 10.48 -8.25
C SER A 5 -24.92 9.16 -8.94
N PHE A 6 -24.02 8.67 -9.82
CA PHE A 6 -24.28 7.51 -10.67
C PHE A 6 -23.54 6.25 -10.23
N GLU A 7 -24.14 5.10 -10.48
CA GLU A 7 -23.54 3.78 -10.31
C GLU A 7 -23.74 2.94 -11.59
N LEU A 8 -22.61 2.53 -12.23
CA LEU A 8 -22.62 1.64 -13.39
C LEU A 8 -22.38 0.20 -12.92
N ASP A 9 -23.38 -0.66 -13.10
CA ASP A 9 -23.23 -2.09 -12.95
C ASP A 9 -22.92 -2.71 -14.32
N VAL A 10 -21.67 -3.17 -14.48
CA VAL A 10 -21.20 -3.75 -15.75
C VAL A 10 -21.81 -5.14 -16.00
N ARG A 11 -22.09 -5.93 -14.94
CA ARG A 11 -22.65 -7.28 -15.06
C ARG A 11 -24.13 -7.25 -15.44
N LEU A 12 -24.89 -6.36 -14.78
CA LEU A 12 -26.31 -6.17 -15.07
C LEU A 12 -26.54 -5.25 -16.27
N ARG A 13 -25.49 -4.59 -16.80
CA ARG A 13 -25.54 -3.58 -17.87
C ARG A 13 -26.51 -2.46 -17.55
N GLU A 14 -26.47 -1.96 -16.30
CA GLU A 14 -27.37 -0.94 -15.78
C GLU A 14 -26.61 0.28 -15.27
N LEU A 15 -27.14 1.46 -15.58
CA LEU A 15 -26.75 2.71 -14.96
C LEU A 15 -27.84 3.10 -13.94
N ARG A 16 -27.46 3.48 -12.73
CA ARG A 16 -28.40 3.87 -11.67
C ARG A 16 -28.02 5.22 -11.05
N THR A 17 -29.01 5.94 -10.56
CA THR A 17 -28.85 7.11 -9.68
C THR A 17 -29.61 6.83 -8.40
N GLY A 18 -28.92 6.54 -7.29
CA GLY A 18 -29.53 6.01 -6.08
C GLY A 18 -30.28 4.70 -6.36
N SER A 19 -31.57 4.65 -6.05
CA SER A 19 -32.45 3.49 -6.33
C SER A 19 -33.06 3.51 -7.73
N THR A 20 -32.88 4.57 -8.50
CA THR A 20 -33.55 4.75 -9.80
C THR A 20 -32.66 4.28 -10.96
N ARG A 21 -33.21 3.42 -11.82
CA ARG A 21 -32.53 2.97 -13.04
C ARG A 21 -32.58 4.05 -14.13
N VAL A 22 -31.42 4.43 -14.65
CA VAL A 22 -31.29 5.32 -15.81
C VAL A 22 -31.24 4.48 -17.07
N ARG A 23 -32.19 4.67 -17.97
CA ARG A 23 -32.21 3.94 -19.26
C ARG A 23 -31.06 4.39 -20.14
N LEU A 24 -30.14 3.49 -20.42
CA LEU A 24 -29.04 3.70 -21.35
C LEU A 24 -29.12 2.67 -22.48
N GLN A 25 -29.02 3.12 -23.74
CA GLN A 25 -28.95 2.22 -24.88
C GLN A 25 -27.58 1.54 -24.94
N GLU A 26 -27.46 0.47 -25.74
CA GLU A 26 -26.25 -0.36 -25.76
C GLU A 26 -24.97 0.41 -26.12
N GLN A 27 -24.98 1.20 -27.19
CA GLN A 27 -23.80 1.97 -27.62
C GLN A 27 -23.35 3.03 -26.60
N PRO A 28 -24.22 3.90 -26.07
CA PRO A 28 -23.89 4.79 -24.97
C PRO A 28 -23.35 4.07 -23.73
N PHE A 29 -23.89 2.89 -23.40
CA PHE A 29 -23.42 2.07 -22.29
C PHE A 29 -21.97 1.60 -22.51
N GLU A 30 -21.68 1.05 -23.68
CA GLU A 30 -20.33 0.58 -24.02
C GLU A 30 -19.31 1.72 -24.09
N ILE A 31 -19.70 2.90 -24.60
CA ILE A 31 -18.86 4.09 -24.57
C ILE A 31 -18.51 4.48 -23.13
N LEU A 32 -19.50 4.53 -22.24
CA LEU A 32 -19.30 4.85 -20.84
C LEU A 32 -18.40 3.81 -20.16
N ARG A 33 -18.63 2.53 -20.40
CA ARG A 33 -17.84 1.42 -19.86
C ARG A 33 -16.37 1.55 -20.27
N LEU A 34 -16.08 1.75 -21.55
CA LEU A 34 -14.72 1.92 -22.06
C LEU A 34 -13.98 3.12 -21.46
N MET A 35 -14.71 4.23 -21.27
CA MET A 35 -14.12 5.41 -20.63
C MET A 35 -13.88 5.20 -19.12
N LEU A 36 -14.72 4.42 -18.44
CA LEU A 36 -14.57 4.11 -17.00
C LEU A 36 -13.51 3.02 -16.75
N GLU A 37 -13.10 2.25 -17.75
CA GLU A 37 -11.97 1.32 -17.64
C GLU A 37 -10.62 2.07 -17.51
N ARG A 38 -10.52 3.26 -18.09
CA ARG A 38 -9.32 4.10 -18.09
C ARG A 38 -9.68 5.56 -17.82
N PRO A 39 -10.10 5.90 -16.59
CA PRO A 39 -10.51 7.27 -16.26
C PRO A 39 -9.35 8.26 -16.44
N GLY A 40 -9.63 9.39 -17.07
CA GLY A 40 -8.62 10.40 -17.37
C GLY A 40 -7.88 10.18 -18.69
N ASP A 41 -7.89 8.98 -19.25
CA ASP A 41 -7.30 8.68 -20.55
C ASP A 41 -8.25 9.00 -21.71
N VAL A 42 -7.65 9.25 -22.88
CA VAL A 42 -8.40 9.50 -24.10
C VAL A 42 -8.77 8.18 -24.76
N VAL A 43 -10.07 7.89 -24.84
CA VAL A 43 -10.59 6.81 -25.68
C VAL A 43 -10.76 7.37 -27.10
N THR A 44 -9.96 6.86 -28.03
CA THR A 44 -9.91 7.39 -29.39
C THR A 44 -11.15 7.02 -30.20
N ARG A 45 -11.45 7.83 -31.25
CA ARG A 45 -12.57 7.53 -32.15
C ARG A 45 -12.39 6.19 -32.85
N GLU A 46 -11.16 5.82 -33.17
CA GLU A 46 -10.83 4.55 -33.81
C GLU A 46 -11.04 3.35 -32.87
N GLU A 47 -10.65 3.45 -31.61
CA GLU A 47 -10.95 2.42 -30.60
C GLU A 47 -12.45 2.22 -30.41
N LEU A 48 -13.22 3.32 -30.35
CA LEU A 48 -14.69 3.25 -30.26
C LEU A 48 -15.30 2.62 -31.51
N ARG A 49 -14.77 2.92 -32.70
CA ARG A 49 -15.21 2.33 -33.94
C ARG A 49 -15.03 0.80 -33.94
N GLN A 50 -13.84 0.36 -33.60
CA GLN A 50 -13.50 -1.07 -33.58
C GLN A 50 -14.33 -1.89 -32.59
N ARG A 51 -14.66 -1.27 -31.44
CA ARG A 51 -15.42 -1.93 -30.37
C ARG A 51 -16.92 -1.93 -30.61
N LEU A 52 -17.48 -0.86 -31.15
CA LEU A 52 -18.92 -0.67 -31.25
C LEU A 52 -19.50 -1.17 -32.60
N TRP A 53 -18.66 -1.25 -33.64
CA TRP A 53 -19.07 -1.68 -34.98
C TRP A 53 -18.09 -2.72 -35.52
N PRO A 54 -18.48 -4.00 -35.53
CA PRO A 54 -17.67 -5.07 -36.15
C PRO A 54 -17.38 -4.81 -37.62
N ALA A 55 -16.28 -5.37 -38.12
CA ALA A 55 -15.88 -5.27 -39.52
C ALA A 55 -17.02 -5.74 -40.45
N GLY A 56 -17.42 -4.89 -41.39
CA GLY A 56 -18.52 -5.18 -42.33
C GLY A 56 -19.82 -4.42 -42.07
N THR A 57 -19.90 -3.58 -41.04
CA THR A 57 -21.08 -2.75 -40.77
C THR A 57 -21.02 -1.46 -41.60
N TYR A 58 -21.96 -1.29 -42.55
CA TYR A 58 -22.11 -0.06 -43.35
C TYR A 58 -22.97 0.95 -42.59
N VAL A 59 -22.36 1.82 -41.81
CA VAL A 59 -23.01 2.96 -41.12
C VAL A 59 -22.13 4.21 -41.24
N ASP A 60 -22.78 5.38 -41.27
CA ASP A 60 -22.04 6.64 -41.04
C ASP A 60 -21.56 6.65 -39.58
N PHE A 61 -20.31 6.23 -39.40
CA PHE A 61 -19.68 6.08 -38.10
C PHE A 61 -19.65 7.38 -37.32
N GLU A 62 -19.24 8.50 -37.97
CA GLU A 62 -19.09 9.78 -37.28
C GLU A 62 -20.43 10.30 -36.74
N HIS A 63 -21.49 10.18 -37.56
CA HIS A 63 -22.82 10.57 -37.15
C HIS A 63 -23.35 9.67 -36.00
N SER A 64 -23.15 8.37 -36.13
CA SER A 64 -23.62 7.36 -35.16
C SER A 64 -22.92 7.50 -33.81
N LEU A 65 -21.59 7.74 -33.79
CA LEU A 65 -20.81 7.94 -32.60
C LEU A 65 -21.20 9.25 -31.88
N ASN A 66 -21.31 10.35 -32.62
CA ASN A 66 -21.72 11.63 -32.04
C ASN A 66 -23.13 11.54 -31.45
N ALA A 67 -24.05 10.84 -32.11
CA ALA A 67 -25.41 10.60 -31.58
C ALA A 67 -25.39 9.73 -30.31
N ALA A 68 -24.54 8.71 -30.23
CA ALA A 68 -24.39 7.87 -29.06
C ALA A 68 -23.83 8.67 -27.86
N VAL A 69 -22.81 9.49 -28.08
CA VAL A 69 -22.25 10.37 -27.05
C VAL A 69 -23.26 11.42 -26.58
N LYS A 70 -24.04 12.00 -27.49
CA LYS A 70 -25.12 12.93 -27.15
C LYS A 70 -26.15 12.27 -26.22
N ARG A 71 -26.55 11.03 -26.50
CA ARG A 71 -27.48 10.25 -25.65
C ARG A 71 -26.85 9.93 -24.30
N LEU A 72 -25.57 9.60 -24.28
CA LEU A 72 -24.82 9.37 -23.03
C LEU A 72 -24.85 10.62 -22.15
N ARG A 73 -24.51 11.77 -22.72
CA ARG A 73 -24.55 13.06 -22.00
C ARG A 73 -25.95 13.37 -21.47
N ALA A 74 -26.97 13.19 -22.29
CA ALA A 74 -28.35 13.41 -21.87
C ALA A 74 -28.73 12.51 -20.66
N ALA A 75 -28.29 11.24 -20.65
CA ALA A 75 -28.52 10.31 -19.55
C ALA A 75 -27.75 10.70 -18.26
N LEU A 76 -26.59 11.31 -18.40
CA LEU A 76 -25.75 11.78 -17.27
C LEU A 76 -26.10 13.21 -16.82
N GLY A 77 -26.97 13.93 -17.53
CA GLY A 77 -27.19 15.36 -17.29
C GLY A 77 -25.92 16.19 -17.53
N ASP A 78 -25.12 15.81 -18.51
CA ASP A 78 -23.82 16.41 -18.83
C ASP A 78 -23.95 17.36 -20.05
N ASP A 79 -23.14 18.42 -20.07
CA ASP A 79 -23.11 19.42 -21.11
C ASP A 79 -21.82 19.33 -21.93
N ALA A 80 -21.90 19.52 -23.25
CA ALA A 80 -20.76 19.46 -24.15
C ALA A 80 -19.83 20.69 -24.03
N GLU A 81 -20.39 21.84 -23.68
CA GLU A 81 -19.65 23.11 -23.54
C GLU A 81 -19.05 23.28 -22.13
N ASN A 82 -19.70 22.67 -21.12
CA ASN A 82 -19.21 22.65 -19.74
C ASN A 82 -19.27 21.22 -19.16
N PRO A 83 -18.40 20.33 -19.62
CA PRO A 83 -18.50 18.91 -19.31
C PRO A 83 -18.13 18.63 -17.83
N ARG A 84 -18.97 17.85 -17.17
CA ARG A 84 -18.76 17.33 -15.81
C ARG A 84 -18.26 15.89 -15.81
N PHE A 85 -18.63 15.12 -16.82
CA PHE A 85 -18.34 13.69 -16.93
C PHE A 85 -17.57 13.35 -18.21
N VAL A 86 -18.00 13.84 -19.38
CA VAL A 86 -17.48 13.43 -20.67
C VAL A 86 -16.95 14.63 -21.43
N GLU A 87 -15.63 14.76 -21.49
CA GLU A 87 -14.95 15.78 -22.27
C GLU A 87 -14.78 15.31 -23.73
N THR A 88 -15.00 16.23 -24.70
CA THR A 88 -14.68 16.00 -26.11
C THR A 88 -13.31 16.56 -26.44
N LEU A 89 -12.42 15.73 -26.97
CA LEU A 89 -11.16 16.15 -27.56
C LEU A 89 -11.31 16.19 -29.08
N PRO A 90 -11.38 17.37 -29.70
CA PRO A 90 -11.65 17.50 -31.13
C PRO A 90 -10.72 16.63 -31.98
N ARG A 91 -11.26 15.86 -32.90
CA ARG A 91 -10.57 14.92 -33.81
C ARG A 91 -9.84 13.76 -33.15
N ARG A 92 -9.72 13.73 -31.81
CA ARG A 92 -8.99 12.67 -31.07
C ARG A 92 -9.95 11.62 -30.47
N GLY A 93 -10.95 12.06 -29.71
CA GLY A 93 -11.83 11.14 -29.02
C GLY A 93 -12.57 11.78 -27.84
N TYR A 94 -12.81 10.98 -26.82
CA TYR A 94 -13.52 11.38 -25.60
C TYR A 94 -12.74 10.95 -24.37
N ARG A 95 -12.93 11.66 -23.28
CA ARG A 95 -12.26 11.39 -22.00
C ARG A 95 -13.27 11.50 -20.85
N PHE A 96 -13.21 10.58 -19.91
CA PHE A 96 -13.97 10.67 -18.68
C PHE A 96 -13.20 11.53 -17.66
N ILE A 97 -13.79 12.63 -17.20
CA ILE A 97 -13.09 13.64 -16.37
C ILE A 97 -13.56 13.66 -14.92
N ALA A 98 -14.70 13.03 -14.59
CA ALA A 98 -15.15 12.97 -13.20
C ALA A 98 -14.29 11.98 -12.41
N ARG A 99 -14.11 12.26 -11.13
CA ARG A 99 -13.51 11.27 -10.22
C ARG A 99 -14.43 10.08 -10.09
N LEU A 100 -13.88 8.88 -10.26
CA LEU A 100 -14.57 7.69 -9.79
C LEU A 100 -14.58 7.75 -8.26
N ASP A 101 -15.76 7.60 -7.68
CA ASP A 101 -15.81 7.24 -6.28
C ASP A 101 -15.18 5.85 -6.21
N ALA A 102 -14.05 5.74 -5.53
CA ALA A 102 -13.51 4.43 -5.22
C ALA A 102 -14.61 3.69 -4.46
N ALA A 103 -15.34 2.81 -5.15
CA ALA A 103 -16.17 1.86 -4.44
C ALA A 103 -15.22 1.13 -3.51
N PRO A 104 -15.50 1.03 -2.21
CA PRO A 104 -14.81 0.03 -1.42
C PRO A 104 -15.01 -1.26 -2.19
N LEU A 105 -13.93 -1.88 -2.66
CA LEU A 105 -14.00 -3.23 -3.21
C LEU A 105 -14.83 -4.01 -2.20
N PRO A 106 -15.92 -4.72 -2.60
CA PRO A 106 -16.64 -5.56 -1.67
C PRO A 106 -15.60 -6.56 -1.18
N MET A 107 -15.08 -6.32 0.02
CA MET A 107 -14.19 -7.28 0.65
C MET A 107 -14.99 -8.58 0.77
N PRO A 108 -14.50 -9.70 0.22
CA PRO A 108 -15.15 -10.97 0.44
C PRO A 108 -15.30 -11.11 1.96
N ALA A 109 -16.51 -11.35 2.43
CA ALA A 109 -16.77 -11.60 3.83
C ALA A 109 -15.90 -12.80 4.23
N SER A 110 -14.80 -12.53 4.89
CA SER A 110 -13.95 -13.56 5.48
C SER A 110 -14.82 -14.33 6.47
N THR A 111 -15.04 -15.60 6.23
CA THR A 111 -15.79 -16.50 7.12
C THR A 111 -15.00 -16.83 8.39
N ALA A 112 -13.79 -16.33 8.55
CA ALA A 112 -13.05 -16.32 9.81
C ALA A 112 -13.58 -15.20 10.72
N PRO A 113 -13.62 -15.39 12.06
CA PRO A 113 -13.99 -14.32 12.98
C PRO A 113 -13.15 -13.08 12.64
N ALA A 114 -13.87 -11.97 12.42
CA ALA A 114 -13.26 -10.72 11.98
C ALA A 114 -12.16 -10.32 12.97
N ARG A 115 -10.92 -10.36 12.52
CA ARG A 115 -9.78 -9.93 13.34
C ARG A 115 -9.85 -8.42 13.45
N PRO A 116 -9.64 -7.85 14.64
CA PRO A 116 -9.57 -6.41 14.78
C PRO A 116 -8.49 -5.84 13.85
N ARG A 117 -8.78 -4.69 13.25
CA ARG A 117 -7.88 -4.02 12.30
C ARG A 117 -7.43 -2.68 12.86
N LEU A 118 -6.19 -2.35 12.61
CA LEU A 118 -5.56 -1.14 13.12
C LEU A 118 -4.75 -0.44 12.01
N ALA A 119 -4.83 0.88 11.97
CA ALA A 119 -3.91 1.70 11.19
C ALA A 119 -3.10 2.61 12.11
N VAL A 120 -1.82 2.77 11.79
CA VAL A 120 -0.95 3.78 12.42
C VAL A 120 -0.95 4.98 11.50
N LEU A 121 -1.53 6.08 11.94
CA LEU A 121 -1.52 7.34 11.19
C LEU A 121 -0.14 7.98 11.22
N PRO A 122 0.23 8.75 10.20
CA PRO A 122 1.51 9.46 10.16
C PRO A 122 1.71 10.33 11.40
N PHE A 123 2.81 10.10 12.12
CA PHE A 123 3.13 10.88 13.30
C PHE A 123 3.44 12.32 12.90
N ALA A 124 2.81 13.27 13.57
CA ALA A 124 3.03 14.68 13.31
C ALA A 124 4.46 15.09 13.76
N ASN A 125 5.19 15.73 12.86
CA ASN A 125 6.47 16.35 13.21
C ASN A 125 6.20 17.67 13.96
N LEU A 126 6.53 17.72 15.24
CA LEU A 126 6.45 18.92 16.09
C LEU A 126 7.82 19.52 16.37
N SER A 127 8.88 19.08 15.68
CA SER A 127 10.20 19.70 15.76
C SER A 127 10.20 21.04 15.04
N GLU A 128 11.07 21.98 15.46
CA GLU A 128 11.22 23.29 14.81
C GLU A 128 11.80 23.20 13.40
N ASP A 129 12.54 22.12 13.10
CA ASP A 129 13.18 21.87 11.81
C ASP A 129 12.28 21.00 10.92
N PRO A 130 11.73 21.54 9.82
CA PRO A 130 10.98 20.76 8.83
C PRO A 130 11.80 19.61 8.21
N GLY A 131 13.13 19.73 8.19
CA GLY A 131 14.03 18.68 7.71
C GLY A 131 14.00 17.40 8.55
N GLN A 132 13.32 17.40 9.71
CA GLN A 132 13.11 16.21 10.55
C GLN A 132 11.90 15.35 10.13
N GLU A 133 11.23 15.68 9.03
CA GLU A 133 10.07 14.95 8.52
C GLU A 133 10.39 13.46 8.27
N TYR A 134 11.61 13.15 7.79
CA TYR A 134 12.06 11.78 7.59
C TYR A 134 12.02 10.95 8.88
N PHE A 135 12.21 11.60 10.02
CA PHE A 135 12.25 10.92 11.32
C PHE A 135 10.84 10.50 11.77
N SER A 136 9.86 11.40 11.66
CA SER A 136 8.46 11.08 11.99
C SER A 136 7.86 10.06 11.03
N ASP A 137 8.16 10.15 9.73
CA ASP A 137 7.72 9.20 8.71
C ASP A 137 8.35 7.82 8.91
N GLY A 138 9.66 7.78 9.16
CA GLY A 138 10.37 6.54 9.45
C GLY A 138 9.88 5.88 10.74
N LEU A 139 9.65 6.66 11.79
CA LEU A 139 9.11 6.14 13.04
C LEU A 139 7.69 5.56 12.86
N THR A 140 6.86 6.22 12.05
CA THR A 140 5.52 5.72 11.70
C THR A 140 5.62 4.34 11.04
N GLU A 141 6.50 4.20 10.06
CA GLU A 141 6.70 2.93 9.35
C GLU A 141 7.21 1.83 10.28
N GLU A 142 8.25 2.12 11.07
CA GLU A 142 8.77 1.17 12.04
C GLU A 142 7.70 0.72 13.05
N MET A 143 6.80 1.62 13.47
CA MET A 143 5.68 1.28 14.34
C MET A 143 4.69 0.31 13.66
N ILE A 144 4.37 0.54 12.38
CA ILE A 144 3.53 -0.36 11.60
C ILE A 144 4.16 -1.76 11.54
N LEU A 145 5.44 -1.83 11.21
CA LEU A 145 6.19 -3.06 11.07
C LEU A 145 6.27 -3.83 12.40
N GLN A 146 6.54 -3.13 13.48
CA GLN A 146 6.64 -3.70 14.82
C GLN A 146 5.30 -4.25 15.31
N LEU A 147 4.22 -3.49 15.15
CA LEU A 147 2.86 -3.94 15.52
C LEU A 147 2.45 -5.16 14.70
N GLY A 148 2.74 -5.18 13.39
CA GLY A 148 2.47 -6.33 12.54
C GLY A 148 3.18 -7.59 13.01
N SER A 149 4.44 -7.47 13.41
CA SER A 149 5.28 -8.56 13.90
C SER A 149 4.80 -9.11 15.25
N VAL A 150 4.57 -8.25 16.26
CA VAL A 150 4.22 -8.68 17.62
C VAL A 150 2.79 -9.22 17.72
N SER A 151 1.90 -8.84 16.82
CA SER A 151 0.49 -9.23 16.84
C SER A 151 0.23 -10.68 16.43
N ARG A 152 1.19 -11.37 15.82
CA ARG A 152 1.09 -12.73 15.26
C ARG A 152 -0.20 -12.99 14.48
N GLY A 153 -0.67 -12.01 13.72
CA GLY A 153 -1.89 -12.10 12.94
C GLY A 153 -3.19 -12.09 13.74
N ARG A 154 -3.18 -11.81 15.03
CA ARG A 154 -4.39 -11.55 15.84
C ARG A 154 -4.95 -10.15 15.56
N LEU A 155 -4.12 -9.22 15.10
CA LEU A 155 -4.45 -7.88 14.67
C LEU A 155 -4.04 -7.71 13.21
N GLY A 156 -4.91 -7.21 12.38
CA GLY A 156 -4.59 -6.79 11.02
C GLY A 156 -4.04 -5.37 11.05
N VAL A 157 -2.72 -5.21 10.93
CA VAL A 157 -2.10 -3.87 10.88
C VAL A 157 -2.01 -3.44 9.42
N LEU A 158 -2.60 -2.27 9.10
CA LEU A 158 -2.57 -1.73 7.75
C LEU A 158 -1.17 -1.25 7.37
N ALA A 159 -0.84 -1.43 6.11
CA ALA A 159 0.43 -1.01 5.55
C ALA A 159 0.52 0.52 5.41
N ARG A 160 1.74 0.98 5.26
CA ARG A 160 2.09 2.41 5.25
C ARG A 160 1.35 3.20 4.17
N TRP A 161 1.22 2.68 2.93
CA TRP A 161 0.63 3.44 1.82
C TRP A 161 -0.78 3.94 2.13
N SER A 162 -1.63 3.07 2.64
CA SER A 162 -2.99 3.44 3.04
C SER A 162 -3.02 4.46 4.18
N SER A 163 -2.10 4.34 5.15
CA SER A 163 -2.01 5.25 6.28
C SER A 163 -1.51 6.64 5.87
N MET A 164 -0.50 6.72 4.98
CA MET A 164 0.14 7.98 4.58
C MET A 164 -0.77 8.91 3.78
N VAL A 165 -1.85 8.40 3.19
CA VAL A 165 -2.89 9.23 2.54
C VAL A 165 -3.49 10.26 3.51
N PHE A 166 -3.45 9.96 4.81
CA PHE A 166 -3.99 10.82 5.87
C PHE A 166 -2.94 11.76 6.50
N LYS A 167 -1.76 11.88 5.91
CA LYS A 167 -0.74 12.82 6.40
C LYS A 167 -1.25 14.25 6.37
N GLY A 168 -1.23 14.92 7.53
CA GLY A 168 -1.77 16.27 7.69
C GLY A 168 -3.30 16.37 7.59
N SER A 169 -4.01 15.25 7.59
CA SER A 169 -5.47 15.22 7.57
C SER A 169 -6.06 15.73 8.89
N THR A 170 -7.15 16.50 8.78
CA THR A 170 -7.96 16.95 9.91
C THR A 170 -9.24 16.14 10.09
N ARG A 171 -9.36 14.99 9.41
CA ARG A 171 -10.51 14.11 9.49
C ARG A 171 -10.65 13.51 10.88
N ARG A 172 -11.90 13.24 11.28
CA ARG A 172 -12.19 12.56 12.56
C ARG A 172 -11.80 11.09 12.49
N ALA A 173 -11.48 10.51 13.63
CA ALA A 173 -11.07 9.10 13.73
C ALA A 173 -12.10 8.14 13.13
N ARG A 174 -13.40 8.40 13.32
CA ARG A 174 -14.50 7.63 12.73
C ARG A 174 -14.44 7.65 11.20
N GLU A 175 -14.28 8.82 10.58
CA GLU A 175 -14.23 8.96 9.12
C GLU A 175 -13.04 8.21 8.53
N VAL A 176 -11.88 8.32 9.17
CA VAL A 176 -10.67 7.60 8.77
C VAL A 176 -10.88 6.09 8.92
N GLY A 177 -11.49 5.66 10.04
CA GLY A 177 -11.84 4.27 10.31
C GLY A 177 -12.75 3.67 9.26
N GLU A 178 -13.78 4.40 8.84
CA GLU A 178 -14.70 3.99 7.78
C GLU A 178 -14.02 3.85 6.42
N ILE A 179 -13.14 4.82 6.05
CA ILE A 179 -12.41 4.80 4.78
C ILE A 179 -11.42 3.64 4.73
N LEU A 180 -10.69 3.39 5.80
CA LEU A 180 -9.67 2.34 5.89
C LEU A 180 -10.26 0.97 6.27
N GLY A 181 -11.50 0.94 6.77
CA GLY A 181 -12.11 -0.28 7.31
C GLY A 181 -11.36 -0.80 8.53
N VAL A 182 -10.99 0.06 9.48
CA VAL A 182 -10.27 -0.30 10.71
C VAL A 182 -11.05 0.03 11.97
N ASP A 183 -10.84 -0.79 12.99
CA ASP A 183 -11.49 -0.64 14.29
C ASP A 183 -10.71 0.32 15.19
N TYR A 184 -9.40 0.42 14.98
CA TYR A 184 -8.50 1.20 15.82
C TYR A 184 -7.53 2.04 15.00
N LEU A 185 -7.19 3.22 15.55
CA LEU A 185 -6.14 4.09 15.03
C LEU A 185 -5.08 4.31 16.11
N VAL A 186 -3.82 4.27 15.70
CA VAL A 186 -2.72 4.82 16.47
C VAL A 186 -2.38 6.18 15.89
N GLU A 187 -2.47 7.20 16.70
CA GLU A 187 -2.10 8.58 16.36
C GLU A 187 -0.94 9.01 17.25
N GLY A 188 -0.11 9.91 16.77
CA GLY A 188 0.99 10.40 17.56
C GLY A 188 1.68 11.59 16.98
N SER A 189 2.67 12.06 17.75
CA SER A 189 3.58 13.13 17.32
C SER A 189 4.98 12.87 17.82
N VAL A 190 5.92 13.46 17.10
CA VAL A 190 7.34 13.39 17.42
C VAL A 190 7.90 14.80 17.49
N ARG A 191 8.62 15.09 18.57
CA ARG A 191 9.40 16.30 18.73
C ARG A 191 10.83 15.91 19.05
N ARG A 192 11.75 16.39 18.25
CA ARG A 192 13.18 16.15 18.44
C ARG A 192 13.89 17.46 18.75
N GLU A 193 14.72 17.42 19.79
CA GLU A 193 15.61 18.51 20.20
C GLU A 193 17.02 17.93 20.43
N GLY A 194 17.90 18.10 19.45
CA GLY A 194 19.22 17.47 19.48
C GLY A 194 19.14 15.94 19.50
N ASP A 195 19.67 15.32 20.57
CA ASP A 195 19.63 13.87 20.77
C ASP A 195 18.45 13.40 21.63
N ARG A 196 17.61 14.33 22.11
CA ARG A 196 16.39 13.99 22.84
C ARG A 196 15.19 13.93 21.90
N VAL A 197 14.38 12.92 22.09
CA VAL A 197 13.16 12.68 21.31
C VAL A 197 11.99 12.51 22.26
N ARG A 198 10.96 13.32 22.07
CA ARG A 198 9.67 13.14 22.72
C ARG A 198 8.68 12.56 21.73
N ILE A 199 8.16 11.38 22.04
CA ILE A 199 7.17 10.68 21.24
C ILE A 199 5.88 10.62 22.04
N THR A 200 4.77 11.11 21.47
CA THR A 200 3.44 10.87 22.03
C THR A 200 2.73 9.85 21.15
N ALA A 201 2.05 8.91 21.76
CA ALA A 201 1.23 7.94 21.02
C ALA A 201 -0.08 7.72 21.77
N ARG A 202 -1.17 7.52 21.02
CA ARG A 202 -2.49 7.23 21.56
C ARG A 202 -3.20 6.21 20.68
N LEU A 203 -3.98 5.33 21.32
CA LEU A 203 -4.83 4.36 20.67
C LEU A 203 -6.27 4.84 20.76
N VAL A 204 -6.93 4.94 19.63
CA VAL A 204 -8.31 5.42 19.49
C VAL A 204 -9.18 4.33 18.89
N GLU A 205 -10.31 4.04 19.50
CA GLU A 205 -11.35 3.22 18.90
C GLU A 205 -12.16 4.09 17.91
N THR A 206 -12.25 3.67 16.64
CA THR A 206 -12.81 4.51 15.58
C THR A 206 -14.31 4.72 15.72
N ALA A 207 -15.06 3.69 16.15
CA ALA A 207 -16.52 3.73 16.25
C ALA A 207 -17.02 4.71 17.31
N SER A 208 -16.36 4.72 18.48
CA SER A 208 -16.72 5.58 19.63
C SER A 208 -15.91 6.86 19.72
N GLU A 209 -14.83 6.96 18.96
CA GLU A 209 -13.78 8.01 19.07
C GLU A 209 -13.17 8.08 20.48
N THR A 210 -13.20 6.96 21.21
CA THR A 210 -12.68 6.88 22.58
C THR A 210 -11.19 6.58 22.58
N HIS A 211 -10.45 7.31 23.40
CA HIS A 211 -9.05 7.04 23.65
C HIS A 211 -8.90 5.88 24.62
N LEU A 212 -8.50 4.72 24.13
CA LEU A 212 -8.26 3.53 24.94
C LEU A 212 -6.96 3.60 25.72
N TRP A 213 -5.98 4.30 25.17
CA TRP A 213 -4.67 4.47 25.75
C TRP A 213 -3.99 5.73 25.19
N SER A 214 -3.21 6.43 26.01
CA SER A 214 -2.35 7.54 25.61
C SER A 214 -1.15 7.60 26.52
N ASP A 215 0.03 7.79 25.96
CA ASP A 215 1.28 7.97 26.72
C ASP A 215 2.26 8.89 25.99
N ALA A 216 3.25 9.38 26.73
CA ALA A 216 4.33 10.21 26.22
C ALA A 216 5.68 9.67 26.71
N TYR A 217 6.61 9.54 25.79
CA TYR A 217 7.95 9.02 26.02
C TYR A 217 8.96 10.12 25.75
N GLU A 218 9.85 10.33 26.69
CA GLU A 218 11.00 11.20 26.51
C GLU A 218 12.26 10.35 26.68
N ARG A 219 13.06 10.22 25.62
CA ARG A 219 14.19 9.30 25.53
C ARG A 219 15.33 9.94 24.75
N GLU A 220 16.50 9.35 24.89
CA GLU A 220 17.60 9.59 23.96
C GLU A 220 17.35 8.85 22.63
N LEU A 221 17.94 9.36 21.56
CA LEU A 221 17.76 8.82 20.22
C LEU A 221 18.23 7.35 20.11
N THR A 222 19.24 6.98 20.89
CA THR A 222 19.75 5.61 21.02
C THR A 222 18.69 4.62 21.51
N ASP A 223 17.69 5.10 22.22
CA ASP A 223 16.63 4.28 22.82
C ASP A 223 15.34 4.23 21.98
N CYS A 224 15.32 4.86 20.81
CA CYS A 224 14.09 4.94 20.00
C CYS A 224 13.53 3.57 19.60
N LEU A 225 14.37 2.58 19.30
CA LEU A 225 13.94 1.21 19.05
C LEU A 225 13.25 0.57 20.25
N ALA A 226 13.74 0.84 21.46
CA ALA A 226 13.12 0.36 22.70
C ALA A 226 11.76 1.00 22.94
N VAL A 227 11.59 2.30 22.57
CA VAL A 227 10.29 2.98 22.65
C VAL A 227 9.27 2.35 21.72
N GLN A 228 9.64 2.04 20.49
CA GLN A 228 8.73 1.38 19.53
C GLN A 228 8.23 0.06 20.08
N THR A 229 9.10 -0.74 20.63
CA THR A 229 8.78 -2.02 21.26
C THR A 229 7.84 -1.84 22.47
N ASP A 230 8.09 -0.86 23.32
CA ASP A 230 7.24 -0.57 24.50
C ASP A 230 5.85 -0.06 24.08
N VAL A 231 5.77 0.84 23.10
CA VAL A 231 4.49 1.33 22.54
C VAL A 231 3.68 0.17 21.94
N ALA A 232 4.30 -0.66 21.12
CA ALA A 232 3.64 -1.82 20.53
C ALA A 232 3.11 -2.79 21.60
N ALA A 233 3.89 -3.03 22.66
CA ALA A 233 3.48 -3.85 23.80
C ALA A 233 2.29 -3.27 24.56
N ARG A 234 2.25 -1.96 24.73
CA ARG A 234 1.16 -1.27 25.44
C ARG A 234 -0.13 -1.28 24.61
N ILE A 235 -0.02 -1.04 23.31
CA ILE A 235 -1.17 -1.14 22.39
C ILE A 235 -1.78 -2.54 22.46
N ALA A 236 -0.97 -3.56 22.35
CA ALA A 236 -1.47 -4.94 22.40
C ALA A 236 -2.08 -5.30 23.76
N ARG A 237 -1.52 -4.81 24.87
CA ARG A 237 -2.13 -4.95 26.21
C ARG A 237 -3.47 -4.22 26.30
N SER A 238 -3.57 -3.03 25.77
CA SER A 238 -4.82 -2.23 25.74
C SER A 238 -5.93 -2.93 24.94
N LEU A 239 -5.56 -3.72 23.95
CA LEU A 239 -6.48 -4.54 23.15
C LEU A 239 -6.72 -5.94 23.75
N ALA A 240 -6.30 -6.19 25.00
CA ALA A 240 -6.38 -7.50 25.68
C ALA A 240 -5.81 -8.66 24.85
N MET A 241 -4.78 -8.39 24.06
CA MET A 241 -4.13 -9.39 23.21
C MET A 241 -2.97 -10.05 23.94
N GLU A 242 -2.89 -11.38 23.85
CA GLU A 242 -1.68 -12.09 24.26
C GLU A 242 -0.56 -11.76 23.26
N LEU A 243 0.50 -11.21 23.80
CA LEU A 243 1.72 -10.95 23.03
C LEU A 243 2.54 -12.21 22.87
N THR A 244 3.23 -12.28 21.75
CA THR A 244 4.49 -13.01 21.67
C THR A 244 5.42 -12.47 22.75
N PRO A 245 6.26 -13.28 23.37
CA PRO A 245 7.41 -12.76 24.09
C PRO A 245 8.10 -11.75 23.16
N LEU A 246 8.15 -10.51 23.62
CA LEU A 246 8.88 -9.49 22.87
C LEU A 246 10.31 -9.96 22.71
N PRO A 247 10.93 -9.80 21.56
CA PRO A 247 12.35 -10.08 21.43
C PRO A 247 13.08 -9.33 22.55
N GLU A 248 14.04 -10.00 23.15
CA GLU A 248 14.96 -9.36 24.09
C GLU A 248 15.46 -8.06 23.42
N ARG A 249 15.55 -7.01 24.24
CA ARG A 249 15.86 -5.64 23.85
C ARG A 249 16.74 -5.61 22.58
N PRO A 250 16.31 -4.97 21.48
CA PRO A 250 17.15 -4.91 20.28
C PRO A 250 18.54 -4.44 20.68
N ALA A 251 19.58 -5.05 20.16
CA ALA A 251 20.95 -4.65 20.46
C ALA A 251 21.07 -3.13 20.26
N ALA A 252 21.63 -2.44 21.26
CA ALA A 252 21.77 -1.00 21.23
C ALA A 252 22.42 -0.60 19.91
N CYS A 253 21.68 0.09 19.07
CA CYS A 253 22.16 0.58 17.78
C CYS A 253 22.78 1.96 18.01
N ASP A 254 23.85 2.26 17.29
CA ASP A 254 24.39 3.61 17.25
C ASP A 254 23.32 4.62 16.78
N ALA A 255 23.15 5.73 17.50
CA ALA A 255 22.12 6.72 17.22
C ALA A 255 22.21 7.29 15.81
N LEU A 256 23.44 7.52 15.32
CA LEU A 256 23.67 8.03 13.97
C LEU A 256 23.38 6.98 12.92
N ALA A 257 23.69 5.70 13.20
CA ALA A 257 23.33 4.58 12.33
C ALA A 257 21.82 4.46 12.21
N TYR A 258 21.09 4.55 13.32
CA TYR A 258 19.62 4.51 13.31
C TYR A 258 19.00 5.67 12.52
N GLN A 259 19.47 6.90 12.76
CA GLN A 259 19.00 8.06 11.99
C GLN A 259 19.26 7.90 10.49
N THR A 260 20.44 7.41 10.16
CA THR A 260 20.85 7.18 8.77
C THR A 260 19.98 6.12 8.12
N TYR A 261 19.67 5.05 8.83
CA TYR A 261 18.71 4.03 8.41
C TYR A 261 17.30 4.62 8.15
N LEU A 262 16.78 5.45 9.07
CA LEU A 262 15.46 6.09 8.89
C LEU A 262 15.42 7.02 7.67
N LYS A 263 16.53 7.69 7.32
CA LYS A 263 16.65 8.40 6.06
C LYS A 263 16.56 7.45 4.87
N GLY A 264 17.20 6.30 4.93
CA GLY A 264 17.07 5.26 3.93
C GLY A 264 15.62 4.81 3.76
N ARG A 265 14.90 4.56 4.87
CA ARG A 265 13.46 4.23 4.83
C ARG A 265 12.61 5.34 4.20
N TYR A 266 12.89 6.58 4.53
CA TYR A 266 12.22 7.73 3.94
C TYR A 266 12.40 7.78 2.42
N TYR A 267 13.63 7.60 1.92
CA TYR A 267 13.90 7.59 0.47
C TYR A 267 13.33 6.35 -0.22
N TRP A 268 13.36 5.18 0.40
CA TRP A 268 12.69 3.97 -0.09
C TRP A 268 11.22 4.19 -0.44
N ASN A 269 10.55 5.07 0.28
CA ASN A 269 9.14 5.40 0.09
C ASN A 269 8.89 6.60 -0.85
N LYS A 270 9.92 7.15 -1.49
CA LYS A 270 9.78 8.16 -2.54
C LYS A 270 9.44 7.50 -3.88
N PRO A 271 8.93 8.27 -4.87
CA PRO A 271 8.74 7.75 -6.23
C PRO A 271 10.02 7.06 -6.75
N PHE A 272 9.82 6.02 -7.52
CA PHE A 272 10.80 5.00 -7.88
C PHE A 272 12.13 5.55 -8.40
N ASP A 273 12.10 6.56 -9.29
CA ASP A 273 13.29 7.06 -9.98
C ASP A 273 14.29 7.79 -9.08
N GLU A 274 13.81 8.32 -7.94
CA GLU A 274 14.61 9.14 -7.03
C GLU A 274 14.97 8.41 -5.73
N GLY A 275 14.20 7.37 -5.35
CA GLY A 275 14.19 6.83 -4.01
C GLY A 275 15.17 5.68 -3.76
N VAL A 276 15.24 4.67 -4.65
CA VAL A 276 15.93 3.40 -4.37
C VAL A 276 17.44 3.57 -4.23
N ASN A 277 18.07 4.34 -5.11
CA ASN A 277 19.52 4.57 -5.07
C ASN A 277 19.92 5.35 -3.82
N GLU A 278 19.16 6.39 -3.46
CA GLU A 278 19.37 7.15 -2.24
C GLU A 278 19.16 6.29 -0.99
N ALA A 279 18.13 5.43 -0.99
CA ALA A 279 17.88 4.50 0.10
C ALA A 279 19.08 3.56 0.31
N ILE A 280 19.59 2.96 -0.77
CA ILE A 280 20.78 2.10 -0.73
C ILE A 280 21.97 2.86 -0.15
N ALA A 281 22.27 4.06 -0.64
CA ALA A 281 23.38 4.86 -0.14
C ALA A 281 23.26 5.18 1.36
N TYR A 282 22.05 5.43 1.84
CA TYR A 282 21.82 5.63 3.29
C TYR A 282 21.94 4.33 4.08
N TYR A 283 21.48 3.20 3.57
CA TYR A 283 21.67 1.90 4.24
C TYR A 283 23.14 1.50 4.30
N GLU A 284 23.92 1.73 3.25
CA GLU A 284 25.37 1.52 3.25
C GLU A 284 26.06 2.34 4.35
N ARG A 285 25.72 3.63 4.45
CA ARG A 285 26.25 4.51 5.51
C ARG A 285 25.84 4.03 6.91
N ALA A 286 24.59 3.59 7.09
CA ALA A 286 24.13 3.04 8.37
C ALA A 286 24.88 1.78 8.75
N LEU A 287 25.14 0.88 7.78
CA LEU A 287 25.89 -0.35 7.98
C LEU A 287 27.40 -0.10 8.20
N ALA A 288 27.95 0.97 7.62
CA ALA A 288 29.32 1.39 7.91
C ALA A 288 29.50 1.86 9.38
N LEU A 289 28.46 2.51 9.95
CA LEU A 289 28.43 2.94 11.35
C LEU A 289 28.13 1.76 12.30
N SER A 290 27.25 0.86 11.90
CA SER A 290 26.84 -0.30 12.72
C SER A 290 26.72 -1.57 11.84
N PRO A 291 27.82 -2.32 11.64
CA PRO A 291 27.81 -3.52 10.79
C PRO A 291 26.91 -4.67 11.29
N SER A 292 26.51 -4.66 12.54
CA SER A 292 25.60 -5.64 13.15
C SER A 292 24.14 -5.20 13.14
N PHE A 293 23.79 -4.14 12.40
CA PHE A 293 22.42 -3.64 12.34
C PHE A 293 21.58 -4.49 11.38
N GLY A 294 21.01 -5.58 11.86
CA GLY A 294 20.30 -6.59 11.08
C GLY A 294 19.14 -6.03 10.26
N VAL A 295 18.35 -5.10 10.83
CA VAL A 295 17.23 -4.45 10.13
C VAL A 295 17.70 -3.64 8.91
N ALA A 296 18.85 -2.96 9.02
CA ALA A 296 19.42 -2.22 7.90
C ALA A 296 19.91 -3.18 6.78
N HIS A 297 20.48 -4.35 7.13
CA HIS A 297 20.80 -5.38 6.14
C HIS A 297 19.55 -5.91 5.44
N ALA A 298 18.43 -6.13 6.16
CA ALA A 298 17.18 -6.59 5.58
C ALA A 298 16.58 -5.54 4.61
N ALA A 299 16.57 -4.27 5.01
CA ALA A 299 16.12 -3.18 4.15
C ALA A 299 17.00 -3.00 2.91
N MET A 300 18.33 -3.13 3.06
CA MET A 300 19.30 -3.14 1.96
C MET A 300 18.98 -4.26 0.96
N ALA A 301 18.75 -5.48 1.45
CA ALA A 301 18.42 -6.62 0.60
C ALA A 301 17.15 -6.36 -0.21
N ARG A 302 16.11 -5.79 0.39
CA ARG A 302 14.87 -5.40 -0.30
C ARG A 302 15.12 -4.36 -1.40
N ALA A 303 15.93 -3.35 -1.12
CA ALA A 303 16.27 -2.31 -2.09
C ALA A 303 17.09 -2.87 -3.26
N GLN A 304 18.01 -3.78 -3.00
CA GLN A 304 18.82 -4.44 -4.03
C GLN A 304 17.98 -5.37 -4.91
N VAL A 305 17.02 -6.11 -4.34
CA VAL A 305 16.04 -6.89 -5.12
C VAL A 305 15.28 -5.98 -6.07
N CYS A 306 14.75 -4.87 -5.56
CA CYS A 306 14.01 -3.91 -6.32
C CYS A 306 14.84 -3.30 -7.47
N LEU A 307 16.10 -2.98 -7.21
CA LEU A 307 17.04 -2.49 -8.21
C LEU A 307 17.28 -3.51 -9.34
N GLY A 308 17.33 -4.79 -9.01
CA GLY A 308 17.47 -5.88 -9.99
C GLY A 308 16.20 -6.15 -10.79
N GLU A 309 15.03 -5.94 -10.20
CA GLU A 309 13.73 -6.22 -10.83
C GLU A 309 13.29 -5.11 -11.80
N TYR A 310 13.50 -3.84 -11.44
CA TYR A 310 12.93 -2.69 -12.16
C TYR A 310 13.95 -1.75 -12.79
N TYR A 311 15.25 -1.87 -12.46
CA TYR A 311 16.28 -1.01 -13.02
C TYR A 311 17.19 -1.78 -13.99
N HIS A 312 17.70 -1.09 -15.02
CA HIS A 312 18.62 -1.63 -16.00
C HIS A 312 20.05 -1.90 -15.45
N VAL A 313 20.14 -2.23 -14.17
CA VAL A 313 21.38 -2.78 -13.58
C VAL A 313 21.39 -4.27 -13.90
N LEU A 314 22.59 -4.85 -14.10
CA LEU A 314 22.72 -6.28 -14.33
C LEU A 314 21.98 -7.07 -13.22
N PRO A 315 20.81 -7.68 -13.48
CA PRO A 315 19.99 -8.30 -12.43
C PRO A 315 20.75 -9.32 -11.61
N ARG A 316 21.66 -10.07 -12.26
CA ARG A 316 22.51 -11.07 -11.58
C ARG A 316 23.42 -10.48 -10.52
N GLN A 317 23.91 -9.25 -10.68
CA GLN A 317 24.75 -8.62 -9.68
C GLN A 317 23.90 -8.15 -8.50
N ALA A 318 22.84 -7.38 -8.76
CA ALA A 318 21.96 -6.86 -7.73
C ALA A 318 21.32 -7.98 -6.88
N LEU A 319 20.90 -9.08 -7.52
CA LEU A 319 20.30 -10.22 -6.81
C LEU A 319 21.32 -11.00 -5.96
N ARG A 320 22.59 -11.10 -6.38
CA ARG A 320 23.65 -11.69 -5.53
C ARG A 320 23.98 -10.81 -4.33
N GLU A 321 24.04 -9.49 -4.53
CA GLU A 321 24.23 -8.55 -3.44
C GLU A 321 23.04 -8.59 -2.46
N ALA A 322 21.82 -8.71 -2.97
CA ALA A 322 20.60 -8.89 -2.17
C ALA A 322 20.65 -10.18 -1.33
N ASP A 323 21.10 -11.31 -1.92
CA ASP A 323 21.24 -12.56 -1.17
C ASP A 323 22.27 -12.46 -0.04
N ALA A 324 23.43 -11.83 -0.32
CA ALA A 324 24.45 -11.58 0.68
C ALA A 324 23.92 -10.71 1.84
N SER A 325 23.19 -9.64 1.52
CA SER A 325 22.58 -8.75 2.53
C SER A 325 21.50 -9.48 3.33
N ALA A 326 20.62 -10.24 2.67
CA ALA A 326 19.57 -11.05 3.33
C ALA A 326 20.18 -12.13 4.25
N SER A 327 21.22 -12.82 3.77
CA SER A 327 21.93 -13.83 4.56
C SER A 327 22.58 -13.22 5.80
N ARG A 328 23.19 -12.03 5.67
CA ARG A 328 23.76 -11.32 6.81
C ARG A 328 22.69 -10.89 7.81
N ALA A 329 21.56 -10.37 7.33
CA ALA A 329 20.42 -10.00 8.19
C ALA A 329 19.93 -11.20 9.00
N LEU A 330 19.68 -12.33 8.35
CA LEU A 330 19.16 -13.55 8.98
C LEU A 330 20.17 -14.25 9.91
N ALA A 331 21.46 -14.05 9.68
CA ALA A 331 22.51 -14.52 10.61
C ALA A 331 22.52 -13.69 11.91
N LEU A 332 22.11 -12.42 11.85
CA LEU A 332 21.99 -11.53 13.01
C LEU A 332 20.66 -11.72 13.75
N ASP A 333 19.59 -11.88 13.01
CA ASP A 333 18.23 -12.14 13.53
C ASP A 333 17.41 -12.94 12.52
N ALA A 334 17.16 -14.21 12.83
CA ALA A 334 16.40 -15.13 11.98
C ALA A 334 14.91 -14.78 11.84
N THR A 335 14.40 -13.83 12.61
CA THR A 335 12.99 -13.40 12.57
C THR A 335 12.73 -12.24 11.61
N LEU A 336 13.75 -11.69 10.96
CA LEU A 336 13.65 -10.56 10.04
C LEU A 336 12.89 -10.91 8.76
N TYR A 337 11.59 -10.70 8.77
CA TYR A 337 10.68 -11.07 7.67
C TYR A 337 11.03 -10.36 6.35
N GLU A 338 11.53 -9.12 6.36
CA GLU A 338 11.97 -8.42 5.15
C GLU A 338 13.14 -9.16 4.47
N ALA A 339 14.07 -9.71 5.25
CA ALA A 339 15.17 -10.51 4.73
C ALA A 339 14.69 -11.85 4.16
N HIS A 340 13.70 -12.49 4.77
CA HIS A 340 13.06 -13.67 4.20
C HIS A 340 12.38 -13.38 2.86
N VAL A 341 11.67 -12.25 2.72
CA VAL A 341 11.08 -11.84 1.43
C VAL A 341 12.16 -11.58 0.39
N ALA A 342 13.22 -10.85 0.73
CA ALA A 342 14.32 -10.59 -0.20
C ALA A 342 14.96 -11.90 -0.69
N ARG A 343 15.25 -12.84 0.23
CA ARG A 343 15.77 -14.15 -0.10
C ARG A 343 14.82 -14.98 -0.97
N ALA A 344 13.52 -14.90 -0.71
CA ALA A 344 12.50 -15.55 -1.53
C ALA A 344 12.48 -14.99 -2.96
N ASP A 345 12.55 -13.67 -3.10
CA ASP A 345 12.62 -12.99 -4.39
C ASP A 345 13.86 -13.39 -5.17
N VAL A 346 15.04 -13.47 -4.51
CA VAL A 346 16.29 -13.95 -5.15
C VAL A 346 16.14 -15.38 -5.64
N ARG A 347 15.63 -16.29 -4.79
CA ARG A 347 15.41 -17.70 -5.17
C ARG A 347 14.45 -17.85 -6.33
N ARG A 348 13.40 -17.02 -6.37
CA ARG A 348 12.42 -16.99 -7.46
C ARG A 348 13.02 -16.46 -8.77
N MET A 349 13.78 -15.36 -8.73
CA MET A 349 14.22 -14.64 -9.92
C MET A 349 15.58 -15.07 -10.44
N HIS A 350 16.50 -15.45 -9.55
CA HIS A 350 17.87 -15.78 -9.91
C HIS A 350 18.10 -17.29 -9.94
N ASP A 351 17.71 -18.00 -8.87
CA ASP A 351 17.99 -19.43 -8.72
C ASP A 351 16.93 -20.29 -9.41
N LEU A 352 15.73 -19.73 -9.67
CA LEU A 352 14.54 -20.42 -10.18
C LEU A 352 14.12 -21.59 -9.26
N ASP A 353 14.50 -21.52 -7.98
CA ASP A 353 14.14 -22.50 -6.96
C ASP A 353 12.80 -22.10 -6.27
N TRP A 354 11.73 -22.52 -6.91
CA TRP A 354 10.38 -22.20 -6.48
C TRP A 354 10.02 -22.77 -5.10
N ALA A 355 10.58 -23.94 -4.75
CA ALA A 355 10.29 -24.58 -3.47
C ALA A 355 10.96 -23.83 -2.32
N ALA A 356 12.23 -23.48 -2.49
CA ALA A 356 12.94 -22.67 -1.51
C ALA A 356 12.39 -21.25 -1.40
N ALA A 357 11.92 -20.66 -2.52
CA ALA A 357 11.23 -19.36 -2.51
C ALA A 357 9.94 -19.43 -1.69
N GLU A 358 9.10 -20.46 -1.91
CA GLU A 358 7.85 -20.66 -1.16
C GLU A 358 8.11 -20.78 0.34
N THR A 359 9.11 -21.58 0.73
CA THR A 359 9.52 -21.70 2.14
C THR A 359 9.85 -20.34 2.73
N SER A 360 10.64 -19.51 2.04
CA SER A 360 11.03 -18.19 2.55
C SER A 360 9.87 -17.20 2.61
N TYR A 361 8.93 -17.21 1.65
CA TYR A 361 7.72 -16.38 1.76
C TYR A 361 6.85 -16.79 2.94
N THR A 362 6.67 -18.09 3.17
CA THR A 362 5.88 -18.58 4.30
C THR A 362 6.52 -18.26 5.65
N GLU A 363 7.86 -18.34 5.76
CA GLU A 363 8.61 -17.86 6.93
C GLU A 363 8.39 -16.36 7.17
N ALA A 364 8.49 -15.53 6.12
CA ALA A 364 8.23 -14.11 6.22
C ALA A 364 6.82 -13.81 6.76
N ILE A 365 5.79 -14.48 6.21
CA ILE A 365 4.40 -14.35 6.64
C ILE A 365 4.20 -14.85 8.09
N ALA A 366 4.91 -15.90 8.49
CA ALA A 366 4.84 -16.41 9.86
C ALA A 366 5.42 -15.39 10.86
N HIS A 367 6.51 -14.71 10.52
CA HIS A 367 7.13 -13.69 11.38
C HIS A 367 6.36 -12.37 11.38
N ASN A 368 5.79 -11.94 10.24
CA ASN A 368 4.92 -10.77 10.15
C ASN A 368 3.71 -11.03 9.24
N PRO A 369 2.58 -11.52 9.78
CA PRO A 369 1.36 -11.79 9.02
C PRO A 369 0.67 -10.53 8.44
N SER A 370 1.10 -9.35 8.86
CA SER A 370 0.60 -8.06 8.35
C SER A 370 1.54 -7.40 7.34
N TYR A 371 2.62 -8.06 6.95
CA TYR A 371 3.53 -7.53 5.94
C TYR A 371 2.98 -7.78 4.53
N GLU A 372 2.32 -6.77 3.96
CA GLU A 372 1.57 -6.85 2.69
C GLU A 372 2.47 -7.32 1.52
N ALA A 373 3.74 -6.85 1.49
CA ALA A 373 4.67 -7.19 0.41
C ALA A 373 4.98 -8.70 0.33
N ALA A 374 4.98 -9.40 1.48
CA ALA A 374 5.15 -10.85 1.50
C ALA A 374 3.96 -11.56 0.84
N HIS A 375 2.73 -11.17 1.20
CA HIS A 375 1.52 -11.75 0.60
C HIS A 375 1.43 -11.47 -0.90
N ARG A 376 1.73 -10.24 -1.32
CA ARG A 376 1.72 -9.83 -2.72
C ARG A 376 2.75 -10.63 -3.54
N ALA A 377 4.00 -10.69 -3.09
CA ALA A 377 5.07 -11.40 -3.81
C ALA A 377 4.81 -12.91 -3.85
N TYR A 378 4.29 -13.48 -2.77
CA TYR A 378 3.89 -14.88 -2.72
C TYR A 378 2.73 -15.18 -3.68
N GLY A 379 1.70 -14.32 -3.70
CA GLY A 379 0.58 -14.43 -4.63
C GLY A 379 1.04 -14.38 -6.10
N MET A 380 1.95 -13.49 -6.46
CA MET A 380 2.55 -13.43 -7.79
C MET A 380 3.28 -14.74 -8.14
N MET A 381 4.08 -15.28 -7.22
CA MET A 381 4.76 -16.56 -7.43
C MET A 381 3.77 -17.71 -7.65
N LEU A 382 2.72 -17.80 -6.83
CA LEU A 382 1.69 -18.84 -6.95
C LEU A 382 0.94 -18.74 -8.29
N SER A 383 0.65 -17.52 -8.74
CA SER A 383 0.00 -17.27 -10.04
C SER A 383 0.84 -17.81 -11.20
N VAL A 384 2.15 -17.51 -11.22
CA VAL A 384 3.08 -18.04 -12.25
C VAL A 384 3.14 -19.57 -12.22
N ARG A 385 2.97 -20.18 -11.06
CA ARG A 385 2.95 -21.63 -10.90
C ARG A 385 1.59 -22.29 -11.22
N GLY A 386 0.60 -21.54 -11.66
CA GLY A 386 -0.75 -22.04 -11.95
C GLY A 386 -1.59 -22.36 -10.71
N ARG A 387 -1.14 -22.01 -9.50
CA ARG A 387 -1.89 -22.21 -8.25
C ARG A 387 -2.84 -21.02 -7.99
N HIS A 388 -3.71 -20.76 -8.97
CA HIS A 388 -4.52 -19.54 -9.03
C HIS A 388 -5.42 -19.33 -7.81
N ALA A 389 -6.05 -20.39 -7.27
CA ALA A 389 -6.90 -20.26 -6.09
C ALA A 389 -6.13 -19.78 -4.84
N GLU A 390 -4.88 -20.18 -4.70
CA GLU A 390 -4.02 -19.74 -3.60
C GLU A 390 -3.45 -18.36 -3.87
N ALA A 391 -3.11 -18.06 -5.12
CA ALA A 391 -2.68 -16.74 -5.55
C ALA A 391 -3.73 -15.68 -5.26
N ILE A 392 -5.01 -15.96 -5.57
CA ILE A 392 -6.14 -15.07 -5.28
C ILE A 392 -6.22 -14.80 -3.77
N ARG A 393 -6.19 -15.83 -2.92
CA ARG A 393 -6.24 -15.64 -1.45
C ARG A 393 -5.08 -14.79 -0.92
N ALA A 394 -3.86 -15.01 -1.45
CA ALA A 394 -2.70 -14.23 -1.03
C ALA A 394 -2.82 -12.76 -1.49
N SER A 395 -3.31 -12.53 -2.70
CA SER A 395 -3.54 -11.17 -3.24
C SER A 395 -4.68 -10.45 -2.51
N GLU A 396 -5.78 -11.14 -2.21
CA GLU A 396 -6.87 -10.59 -1.39
C GLU A 396 -6.34 -10.16 -0.02
N ARG A 397 -5.48 -11.00 0.60
CA ARG A 397 -4.88 -10.64 1.88
C ARG A 397 -3.96 -9.41 1.78
N ALA A 398 -3.19 -9.28 0.72
CA ALA A 398 -2.40 -8.07 0.47
C ALA A 398 -3.29 -6.83 0.32
N CYS A 399 -4.42 -6.91 -0.42
CA CYS A 399 -5.40 -5.83 -0.56
C CYS A 399 -6.09 -5.46 0.76
N GLU A 400 -6.37 -6.44 1.61
CA GLU A 400 -6.90 -6.17 2.96
C GLU A 400 -5.92 -5.37 3.81
N LEU A 401 -4.62 -5.66 3.69
CA LEU A 401 -3.56 -5.00 4.45
C LEU A 401 -3.19 -3.63 3.88
N ASP A 402 -3.41 -3.40 2.58
CA ASP A 402 -3.13 -2.10 1.95
C ASP A 402 -4.25 -1.70 0.95
N PRO A 403 -5.44 -1.34 1.46
CA PRO A 403 -6.63 -1.16 0.63
C PRO A 403 -6.57 0.04 -0.32
N LEU A 404 -5.71 1.02 -0.08
CA LEU A 404 -5.57 2.21 -0.91
C LEU A 404 -4.34 2.17 -1.84
N CYS A 405 -3.57 1.07 -1.82
CA CYS A 405 -2.41 0.91 -2.68
C CYS A 405 -2.81 0.42 -4.08
N LEU A 406 -2.58 1.25 -5.10
CA LEU A 406 -2.88 0.91 -6.50
C LEU A 406 -2.07 -0.30 -6.99
N VAL A 407 -0.80 -0.44 -6.55
CA VAL A 407 0.07 -1.55 -6.96
C VAL A 407 -0.48 -2.89 -6.46
N VAL A 408 -1.00 -2.93 -5.24
CA VAL A 408 -1.61 -4.14 -4.67
C VAL A 408 -2.91 -4.47 -5.39
N GLY A 409 -3.73 -3.47 -5.69
CA GLY A 409 -4.99 -3.64 -6.41
C GLY A 409 -4.82 -4.21 -7.82
N THR A 410 -3.75 -3.86 -8.53
CA THR A 410 -3.49 -4.38 -9.89
C THR A 410 -2.99 -5.82 -9.92
N THR A 411 -2.44 -6.34 -8.83
CA THR A 411 -1.98 -7.74 -8.74
C THR A 411 -3.09 -8.71 -8.34
N ALA A 412 -4.21 -8.20 -7.83
CA ALA A 412 -5.37 -9.00 -7.44
C ALA A 412 -6.41 -9.17 -8.57
N ALA A 413 -6.31 -8.38 -9.64
CA ALA A 413 -7.16 -8.42 -10.83
C ALA A 413 -6.65 -9.42 -11.87
#